data_12ed46c1c792ea8dba48104cd627db5c
#
_entry.id   12ed46c1c792ea8dba48104cd627db5c
#
_cell.length_a   1.000
_cell.length_b   1.000
_cell.length_c   1.000
_cell.angle_alpha   90.00
_cell.angle_beta   90.00
_cell.angle_gamma   90.00
#
_symmetry.space_group_name_H-M   'P 1'
#
loop_
_entity.id
_entity.type
_entity.pdbx_description
1 polymer ?
#
loop_
_entity_poly.entity_id
_entity_poly.type
_entity_poly.pdbx_seq_one_letter_code
_entity_poly.pdbx_strand_id
1 'polypeptide(L)'
;MKLGASSSPAAVINFVVDGQPVAKGRPRFARVGKGVKAYTPAKTATYERQVSWAAKVAMRGTAPMSGPLELSVSLYMQIPASFSKAKRAQAMADTLRPTTKPDLDNVVKGIKDACNNIVWGDDSQVVRIVASKHYAARPFAAVDVKPVEGSL
;
A
#
# COMPACT_ATOMS: atom_id res chain seq x y z
N MET A 1 -23.14 16.44 26.19
CA MET A 1 -22.63 16.10 25.79
C MET A 1 -21.93 15.84 25.59
N LYS A 2 -21.84 15.73 25.49
CA LYS A 2 -21.05 15.52 25.00
C LYS A 2 -20.85 14.86 24.53
N LEU A 3 -20.97 14.89 24.23
CA LEU A 3 -20.58 14.36 23.61
C LEU A 3 -19.92 13.93 23.28
N GLY A 4 -19.80 13.85 23.23
CA GLY A 4 -19.12 13.57 22.89
C GLY A 4 -18.53 13.30 22.56
N ALA A 5 -18.39 13.59 22.68
CA ALA A 5 -17.68 13.46 22.24
C ALA A 5 -17.08 12.86 21.99
N SER A 6 -17.02 12.89 22.33
CA SER A 6 -16.47 12.32 21.92
C SER A 6 -16.34 11.54 21.05
N SER A 7 -16.75 11.51 20.80
CA SER A 7 -16.71 10.76 19.59
C SER A 7 -15.82 11.42 18.58
N SER A 8 -14.60 11.56 18.94
CA SER A 8 -13.63 11.83 17.93
C SER A 8 -13.78 10.71 16.90
N PRO A 9 -14.02 11.05 15.63
CA PRO A 9 -14.01 10.03 14.61
C PRO A 9 -12.74 9.23 14.76
N ALA A 10 -12.87 7.94 14.69
CA ALA A 10 -11.73 7.09 14.69
C ALA A 10 -10.74 7.61 13.66
N ALA A 11 -9.50 7.75 14.06
CA ALA A 11 -8.48 8.35 13.22
C ALA A 11 -8.35 7.59 11.92
N VAL A 12 -8.40 8.31 10.80
CA VAL A 12 -8.09 7.76 9.50
C VAL A 12 -6.64 8.14 9.20
N ILE A 13 -5.83 7.15 8.86
CA ILE A 13 -4.45 7.37 8.48
C ILE A 13 -4.39 7.28 6.96
N ASN A 14 -3.80 8.30 6.33
CA ASN A 14 -3.61 8.25 4.89
C ASN A 14 -2.22 8.75 4.54
N PHE A 15 -1.65 8.17 3.50
CA PHE A 15 -0.36 8.57 3.00
C PHE A 15 -0.22 8.19 1.53
N VAL A 16 0.76 8.81 0.89
CA VAL A 16 1.10 8.56 -0.52
C VAL A 16 2.54 8.10 -0.59
N VAL A 17 2.77 7.07 -1.39
CA VAL A 17 4.12 6.58 -1.68
C VAL A 17 4.41 6.93 -3.14
N ASP A 18 5.33 7.88 -3.36
CA ASP A 18 5.70 8.29 -4.70
C ASP A 18 6.49 7.20 -5.40
N GLY A 19 6.36 7.15 -6.72
CA GLY A 19 7.09 6.22 -7.55
C GLY A 19 6.24 5.04 -8.00
N GLN A 20 6.78 4.29 -8.95
CA GLN A 20 6.10 3.15 -9.52
C GLN A 20 5.91 2.07 -8.45
N PRO A 21 4.66 1.62 -8.20
CA PRO A 21 4.43 0.55 -7.24
C PRO A 21 5.18 -0.72 -7.60
N VAL A 22 5.70 -1.40 -6.58
CA VAL A 22 6.53 -2.60 -6.75
C VAL A 22 5.88 -3.77 -6.02
N ALA A 23 5.73 -4.88 -6.71
CA ALA A 23 5.17 -6.09 -6.11
C ALA A 23 6.14 -6.68 -5.10
N LYS A 24 5.59 -7.30 -4.05
CA LYS A 24 6.37 -8.08 -3.09
C LYS A 24 6.98 -9.26 -3.86
N GLY A 25 8.29 -9.24 -4.03
CA GLY A 25 8.99 -10.34 -4.64
C GLY A 25 9.07 -11.53 -3.69
N ARG A 26 9.07 -12.72 -4.26
CA ARG A 26 9.30 -13.92 -3.45
C ARG A 26 10.74 -13.88 -2.92
N PRO A 27 10.98 -14.33 -1.68
CA PRO A 27 12.34 -14.44 -1.18
C PRO A 27 13.16 -15.30 -2.13
N ARG A 28 14.37 -14.85 -2.40
CA ARG A 28 15.33 -15.61 -3.21
C ARG A 28 16.30 -16.29 -2.29
N PHE A 29 16.93 -17.35 -2.78
CA PHE A 29 17.85 -18.14 -1.99
C PHE A 29 19.25 -18.03 -2.63
N ALA A 30 20.23 -17.77 -1.79
CA ALA A 30 21.62 -17.74 -2.21
C ALA A 30 22.40 -18.73 -1.38
N ARG A 31 23.36 -19.39 -2.02
CA ARG A 31 24.24 -20.31 -1.31
C ARG A 31 25.25 -19.49 -0.49
N VAL A 32 25.34 -19.78 0.80
CA VAL A 32 26.30 -19.15 1.69
C VAL A 32 27.07 -20.29 2.36
N GLY A 33 28.32 -20.50 1.94
CA GLY A 33 29.11 -21.64 2.41
C GLY A 33 28.42 -22.96 2.06
N LYS A 34 28.09 -23.76 3.07
CA LYS A 34 27.36 -25.03 2.89
C LYS A 34 25.87 -24.89 3.06
N GLY A 35 25.40 -23.67 3.37
CA GLY A 35 23.97 -23.41 3.62
C GLY A 35 23.33 -22.61 2.52
N VAL A 36 22.04 -22.37 2.70
CA VAL A 36 21.24 -21.53 1.81
C VAL A 36 20.57 -20.47 2.66
N LYS A 37 20.67 -19.21 2.23
CA LYS A 37 20.07 -18.10 2.93
C LYS A 37 19.00 -17.44 2.05
N ALA A 38 17.83 -17.22 2.61
CA ALA A 38 16.77 -16.46 1.94
C ALA A 38 17.06 -14.96 2.03
N TYR A 39 16.76 -14.23 0.98
CA TYR A 39 16.88 -12.76 1.00
C TYR A 39 15.76 -12.14 0.17
N THR A 40 15.40 -10.89 0.53
CA THR A 40 14.41 -10.10 -0.20
C THR A 40 15.11 -9.37 -1.34
N PRO A 41 14.58 -9.45 -2.58
CA PRO A 41 15.15 -8.69 -3.69
C PRO A 41 15.28 -7.21 -3.35
N ALA A 42 16.36 -6.59 -3.78
CA ALA A 42 16.69 -5.20 -3.43
C ALA A 42 15.57 -4.22 -3.80
N LYS A 43 14.94 -4.42 -4.95
CA LYS A 43 13.85 -3.53 -5.41
C LYS A 43 12.66 -3.57 -4.47
N THR A 44 12.27 -4.77 -4.03
CA THR A 44 11.19 -4.96 -3.06
C THR A 44 11.56 -4.31 -1.73
N ALA A 45 12.78 -4.56 -1.24
CA ALA A 45 13.24 -4.00 0.03
C ALA A 45 13.25 -2.47 0.00
N THR A 46 13.67 -1.88 -1.10
CA THR A 46 13.67 -0.42 -1.25
C THR A 46 12.27 0.14 -1.20
N TYR A 47 11.33 -0.48 -1.93
CA TYR A 47 9.95 -0.02 -1.95
C TYR A 47 9.31 -0.15 -0.57
N GLU A 48 9.55 -1.26 0.13
CA GLU A 48 9.01 -1.46 1.48
C GLU A 48 9.53 -0.40 2.44
N ARG A 49 10.80 -0.01 2.32
CA ARG A 49 11.34 1.08 3.15
C ARG A 49 10.65 2.41 2.86
N GLN A 50 10.34 2.69 1.59
CA GLN A 50 9.62 3.89 1.22
C GLN A 50 8.21 3.90 1.81
N VAL A 51 7.51 2.77 1.75
CA VAL A 51 6.18 2.63 2.34
C VAL A 51 6.26 2.81 3.86
N SER A 52 7.20 2.14 4.51
CA SER A 52 7.39 2.24 5.96
C SER A 52 7.66 3.68 6.39
N TRP A 53 8.49 4.40 5.65
CA TRP A 53 8.80 5.80 5.94
C TRP A 53 7.55 6.66 5.82
N ALA A 54 6.80 6.52 4.73
CA ALA A 54 5.57 7.28 4.52
C ALA A 54 4.55 6.99 5.63
N ALA A 55 4.43 5.73 6.03
CA ALA A 55 3.54 5.33 7.11
C ALA A 55 3.96 5.95 8.44
N LYS A 56 5.25 5.93 8.76
CA LYS A 56 5.77 6.53 9.99
C LYS A 56 5.48 8.03 10.04
N VAL A 57 5.68 8.72 8.94
CA VAL A 57 5.39 10.15 8.87
C VAL A 57 3.90 10.40 9.10
N ALA A 58 3.04 9.59 8.50
CA ALA A 58 1.59 9.74 8.66
C ALA A 58 1.14 9.47 10.10
N MET A 59 1.78 8.53 10.79
CA MET A 59 1.45 8.18 12.17
C MET A 59 1.91 9.23 13.19
N ARG A 60 2.87 10.05 12.83
CA ARG A 60 3.36 11.16 13.69
C ARG A 60 3.71 10.72 15.10
N GLY A 61 4.34 9.58 15.25
CA GLY A 61 4.74 9.06 16.54
C GLY A 61 3.61 8.48 17.38
N THR A 62 2.39 8.36 16.84
CA THR A 62 1.30 7.74 17.57
C THR A 62 1.48 6.22 17.61
N ALA A 63 0.89 5.60 18.62
CA ALA A 63 0.91 4.15 18.76
C ALA A 63 0.15 3.48 17.60
N PRO A 64 0.51 2.24 17.24
CA PRO A 64 -0.25 1.52 16.25
C PRO A 64 -1.73 1.45 16.56
N MET A 65 -2.56 1.46 15.52
CA MET A 65 -4.01 1.40 15.66
C MET A 65 -4.41 0.03 16.20
N SER A 66 -5.47 0.02 17.03
CA SER A 66 -6.00 -1.23 17.60
C SER A 66 -7.31 -1.61 16.93
N GLY A 67 -7.71 -2.87 17.12
CA GLY A 67 -8.99 -3.36 16.63
C GLY A 67 -8.99 -3.68 15.15
N PRO A 68 -10.16 -4.05 14.60
CA PRO A 68 -10.28 -4.43 13.18
C PRO A 68 -10.18 -3.20 12.28
N LEU A 69 -9.42 -3.33 11.21
CA LEU A 69 -9.09 -2.22 10.31
C LEU A 69 -9.47 -2.54 8.86
N GLU A 70 -9.77 -1.48 8.13
CA GLU A 70 -9.94 -1.53 6.68
C GLU A 70 -8.75 -0.84 6.04
N LEU A 71 -8.15 -1.52 5.07
CA LEU A 71 -7.05 -1.00 4.27
C LEU A 71 -7.55 -0.72 2.86
N SER A 72 -7.38 0.51 2.39
CA SER A 72 -7.68 0.88 1.01
C SER A 72 -6.39 1.26 0.30
N VAL A 73 -6.15 0.67 -0.86
CA VAL A 73 -4.95 0.92 -1.65
C VAL A 73 -5.36 1.21 -3.08
N SER A 74 -4.94 2.36 -3.59
CA SER A 74 -5.10 2.70 -5.01
C SER A 74 -3.72 2.84 -5.62
N LEU A 75 -3.43 2.00 -6.61
CA LEU A 75 -2.16 2.02 -7.30
C LEU A 75 -2.29 2.79 -8.60
N TYR A 76 -1.43 3.78 -8.79
CA TYR A 76 -1.39 4.58 -10.02
C TYR A 76 -0.11 4.26 -10.75
N MET A 77 -0.27 3.55 -11.88
CA MET A 77 0.85 3.13 -12.71
C MET A 77 1.11 4.21 -13.76
N GLN A 78 2.37 4.47 -14.04
CA GLN A 78 2.71 5.47 -15.05
C GLN A 78 2.19 5.07 -16.42
N ILE A 79 1.56 6.01 -17.11
CA ILE A 79 1.11 5.80 -18.47
C ILE A 79 2.34 5.57 -19.36
N PRO A 80 2.41 4.46 -20.11
CA PRO A 80 3.55 4.22 -20.99
C PRO A 80 3.72 5.32 -22.02
N ALA A 81 4.97 5.69 -22.28
CA ALA A 81 5.28 6.71 -23.29
C ALA A 81 4.84 6.29 -24.69
N SER A 82 4.70 4.99 -24.91
CA SER A 82 4.30 4.43 -26.21
C SER A 82 2.80 4.57 -26.50
N PHE A 83 1.99 4.96 -25.52
CA PHE A 83 0.55 5.12 -25.73
C PHE A 83 0.27 6.24 -26.73
N SER A 84 -0.67 5.98 -27.64
CA SER A 84 -1.19 7.01 -28.53
C SER A 84 -1.91 8.10 -27.72
N LYS A 85 -2.15 9.24 -28.35
CA LYS A 85 -2.90 10.32 -27.70
C LYS A 85 -4.29 9.85 -27.24
N ALA A 86 -4.99 9.10 -28.09
CA ALA A 86 -6.31 8.59 -27.76
C ALA A 86 -6.25 7.60 -26.59
N LYS A 87 -5.27 6.71 -26.61
CA LYS A 87 -5.12 5.71 -25.53
C LYS A 87 -4.72 6.37 -24.21
N ARG A 88 -3.86 7.39 -24.29
CA ARG A 88 -3.50 8.19 -23.11
C ARG A 88 -4.72 8.88 -22.50
N ALA A 89 -5.61 9.42 -23.33
CA ALA A 89 -6.83 10.06 -22.84
C ALA A 89 -7.72 9.05 -22.12
N GLN A 90 -7.84 7.83 -22.65
CA GLN A 90 -8.61 6.76 -22.00
C GLN A 90 -7.99 6.38 -20.67
N ALA A 91 -6.67 6.31 -20.59
CA ALA A 91 -5.96 6.01 -19.35
C ALA A 91 -6.20 7.09 -18.30
N MET A 92 -6.14 8.36 -18.69
CA MET A 92 -6.37 9.48 -17.78
C MET A 92 -7.83 9.55 -17.32
N ALA A 93 -8.77 9.11 -18.16
CA ALA A 93 -10.17 9.08 -17.83
C ALA A 93 -10.56 7.84 -16.99
N ASP A 94 -9.62 6.97 -16.70
CA ASP A 94 -9.82 5.72 -15.96
C ASP A 94 -10.75 4.73 -16.67
N THR A 95 -10.94 4.88 -17.97
CA THR A 95 -11.69 3.92 -18.79
C THR A 95 -10.77 2.82 -19.30
N LEU A 96 -9.46 3.03 -19.23
CA LEU A 96 -8.44 2.03 -19.55
C LEU A 96 -7.58 1.84 -18.30
N ARG A 97 -7.52 0.61 -17.81
CA ARG A 97 -6.75 0.29 -16.60
C ARG A 97 -5.60 -0.63 -16.93
N PRO A 98 -4.52 -0.57 -16.11
CA PRO A 98 -3.36 -1.44 -16.36
C PRO A 98 -3.69 -2.90 -16.04
N THR A 99 -3.43 -3.77 -17.01
CA THR A 99 -3.64 -5.21 -16.85
C THR A 99 -2.33 -5.98 -16.88
N THR A 100 -1.21 -5.27 -16.87
CA THR A 100 0.13 -5.86 -16.84
C THR A 100 0.71 -5.85 -15.43
N LYS A 101 1.84 -6.50 -15.25
CA LYS A 101 2.54 -6.50 -13.97
C LYS A 101 2.84 -5.08 -13.49
N PRO A 102 2.91 -4.84 -12.20
CA PRO A 102 2.85 -5.83 -11.10
C PRO A 102 1.42 -6.26 -10.76
N ASP A 103 1.29 -7.43 -10.14
CA ASP A 103 0.00 -7.92 -9.67
C ASP A 103 -0.47 -7.08 -8.48
N LEU A 104 -1.73 -6.72 -8.50
CA LEU A 104 -2.33 -5.88 -7.46
C LEU A 104 -2.15 -6.47 -6.06
N ASP A 105 -2.51 -7.73 -5.89
CA ASP A 105 -2.43 -8.40 -4.59
C ASP A 105 -1.01 -8.49 -4.06
N ASN A 106 -0.02 -8.66 -4.93
CA ASN A 106 1.37 -8.71 -4.51
C ASN A 106 1.90 -7.35 -4.05
N VAL A 107 1.45 -6.26 -4.67
CA VAL A 107 1.81 -4.92 -4.21
C VAL A 107 1.15 -4.64 -2.86
N VAL A 108 -0.12 -4.99 -2.71
CA VAL A 108 -0.85 -4.81 -1.45
C VAL A 108 -0.16 -5.60 -0.33
N LYS A 109 0.28 -6.82 -0.61
CA LYS A 109 0.99 -7.62 0.39
C LYS A 109 2.26 -6.91 0.87
N GLY A 110 3.03 -6.35 -0.03
CA GLY A 110 4.24 -5.60 0.34
C GLY A 110 3.92 -4.37 1.19
N ILE A 111 2.85 -3.67 0.84
CA ILE A 111 2.40 -2.50 1.61
C ILE A 111 1.96 -2.92 3.01
N LYS A 112 1.21 -4.00 3.14
CA LYS A 112 0.80 -4.52 4.44
C LYS A 112 2.02 -4.89 5.29
N ASP A 113 2.96 -5.61 4.71
CA ASP A 113 4.17 -6.02 5.43
C ASP A 113 4.95 -4.79 5.93
N ALA A 114 5.02 -3.74 5.11
CA ALA A 114 5.73 -2.51 5.47
C ALA A 114 5.02 -1.72 6.57
N CYS A 115 3.70 -1.83 6.67
CA CYS A 115 2.90 -1.13 7.69
C CYS A 115 2.86 -1.87 9.02
N ASN A 116 3.27 -3.13 9.04
CA ASN A 116 3.22 -3.93 10.25
C ASN A 116 4.10 -3.32 11.35
N ASN A 117 3.58 -3.24 12.55
CA ASN A 117 4.24 -2.62 13.71
C ASN A 117 4.40 -1.10 13.59
N ILE A 118 3.85 -0.48 12.57
CA ILE A 118 3.85 0.97 12.38
C ILE A 118 2.41 1.50 12.47
N VAL A 119 1.55 1.04 11.56
CA VAL A 119 0.16 1.47 11.50
C VAL A 119 -0.72 0.58 12.37
N TRP A 120 -0.42 -0.71 12.45
CA TRP A 120 -1.10 -1.69 13.29
C TRP A 120 -0.08 -2.61 13.91
N GLY A 121 -0.52 -3.33 14.97
CA GLY A 121 0.38 -4.25 15.67
C GLY A 121 0.55 -5.58 14.96
N ASP A 122 -0.49 -6.03 14.23
CA ASP A 122 -0.47 -7.32 13.56
C ASP A 122 -1.32 -7.24 12.29
N ASP A 123 -0.82 -7.80 11.20
CA ASP A 123 -1.53 -7.85 9.91
C ASP A 123 -2.91 -8.49 10.02
N SER A 124 -3.11 -9.37 11.00
CA SER A 124 -4.42 -10.00 11.23
C SER A 124 -5.52 -9.02 11.61
N GLN A 125 -5.17 -7.79 12.01
CA GLN A 125 -6.15 -6.75 12.28
C GLN A 125 -6.83 -6.22 11.01
N VAL A 126 -6.21 -6.42 9.85
CA VAL A 126 -6.78 -5.98 8.57
C VAL A 126 -7.82 -7.01 8.15
N VAL A 127 -9.10 -6.63 8.31
CA VAL A 127 -10.24 -7.54 8.04
C VAL A 127 -10.96 -7.20 6.75
N ARG A 128 -10.62 -6.07 6.13
CA ARG A 128 -11.19 -5.67 4.85
C ARG A 128 -10.13 -4.96 4.04
N ILE A 129 -10.05 -5.31 2.77
CA ILE A 129 -9.13 -4.68 1.84
C ILE A 129 -9.92 -4.22 0.61
N VAL A 130 -9.76 -2.97 0.24
CA VAL A 130 -10.30 -2.41 -1.00
C VAL A 130 -9.09 -1.93 -1.81
N ALA A 131 -8.91 -2.50 -2.98
CA ALA A 131 -7.72 -2.20 -3.77
C ALA A 131 -8.05 -2.12 -5.25
N SER A 132 -7.35 -1.24 -5.96
CA SER A 132 -7.56 -1.06 -7.39
C SER A 132 -6.29 -0.55 -8.06
N LYS A 133 -6.21 -0.75 -9.39
CA LYS A 133 -5.10 -0.27 -10.22
C LYS A 133 -5.62 0.74 -11.22
N HIS A 134 -4.87 1.79 -11.43
CA HIS A 134 -5.20 2.87 -12.34
C HIS A 134 -3.95 3.33 -13.06
N TYR A 135 -4.13 4.14 -14.10
CA TYR A 135 -3.03 4.86 -14.74
C TYR A 135 -3.00 6.30 -14.24
N ALA A 136 -1.84 6.90 -14.26
CA ALA A 136 -1.66 8.32 -14.00
C ALA A 136 -0.44 8.84 -14.77
N ALA A 137 -0.37 10.16 -14.93
CA ALA A 137 0.78 10.78 -15.57
C ALA A 137 2.05 10.57 -14.74
N ARG A 138 1.90 10.52 -13.40
CA ARG A 138 3.00 10.26 -12.48
C ARG A 138 2.60 9.10 -11.58
N PRO A 139 3.49 8.11 -11.38
CA PRO A 139 3.12 6.93 -10.59
C PRO A 139 3.16 7.20 -9.09
N PHE A 140 2.24 6.60 -8.36
CA PHE A 140 2.23 6.63 -6.90
C PHE A 140 1.22 5.60 -6.38
N ALA A 141 1.30 5.34 -5.09
CA ALA A 141 0.30 4.54 -4.39
C ALA A 141 -0.35 5.40 -3.31
N ALA A 142 -1.68 5.39 -3.24
CA ALA A 142 -2.43 6.05 -2.18
C ALA A 142 -2.93 5.00 -1.21
N VAL A 143 -2.68 5.19 0.07
CA VAL A 143 -3.02 4.22 1.12
C VAL A 143 -3.85 4.90 2.19
N ASP A 144 -4.98 4.28 2.54
CA ASP A 144 -5.85 4.73 3.63
C ASP A 144 -6.09 3.57 4.57
N VAL A 145 -6.03 3.85 5.87
CA VAL A 145 -6.32 2.87 6.91
C VAL A 145 -7.31 3.49 7.89
N LYS A 146 -8.39 2.77 8.15
CA LYS A 146 -9.41 3.26 9.10
C LYS A 146 -9.99 2.08 9.88
N PRO A 147 -10.51 2.34 11.09
CA PRO A 147 -11.27 1.32 11.80
C PRO A 147 -12.50 0.90 11.00
N VAL A 148 -12.87 -0.36 11.14
CA VAL A 148 -14.09 -0.87 10.49
C VAL A 148 -15.29 -0.33 11.23
N GLU A 149 -16.17 0.35 10.50
CA GLU A 149 -17.38 0.92 11.10
C GLU A 149 -18.40 -0.17 11.43
N GLY A 150 -19.16 0.09 12.48
CA GLY A 150 -20.26 -0.77 12.86
C GLY A 150 -19.84 -2.11 13.41
N SER A 151 -18.59 -2.29 13.74
CA SER A 151 -18.15 -3.53 14.38
C SER A 151 -18.63 -3.51 15.83
N LEU A 152 -19.61 -4.27 16.09
CA LEU A 152 -20.18 -4.42 17.43
C LEU A 152 -19.76 -5.72 18.06
#